data_8a70bc2cf03d5f32c528a93f60c8641b
#
_entry.id   8a70bc2cf03d5f32c528a93f60c8641b
#
_cell.length_a   1.000
_cell.length_b   1.000
_cell.length_c   1.000
_cell.angle_alpha   90.00
_cell.angle_beta   90.00
_cell.angle_gamma   90.00
#
_symmetry.space_group_name_H-M   'P 1'
#
loop_
_entity.id
_entity.type
_entity.pdbx_description
1 polymer ?
#
loop_
_entity_poly.entity_id
_entity_poly.type
_entity_poly.pdbx_seq_one_letter_code
_entity_poly.pdbx_strand_id
1 'polypeptide(L)'
;MTYTERYLQRIKDRGNPQLADSIATTINGIAPTYLENFSFCDNEVGLLFGNVQSGKTGQMFGVICAAADLGFPVFLILTTDNVVLQQQTIERVRDDLDGFCICDEYDSEVFTENNLVLPTIIVLKKNVSTLKQWANILASTGFMRGNPLFIIDDEADAASLNTLVNRNRKSSINRYLDEIKADSSCSIYLQVTGTPQALLLQTMASGWHPYFTYYFRPGKAYLGGDFFFPKETPKCIQYIDTLKNPLLVSTVHHLFASAQALHSGKKVCNFLIHPSVRKAVHSKFAGDVKKTLSFICDEWDSEAMMKTCQETYAGLAPQKSSLLPYEELRKIVHEMLVNDEVKIVLMNGDASVTSDDYSTGSNIVIGGNTLGRGVTFSGLQTICLLYTSPS
;
A
#
# COMPACT_ATOMS: atom_id res chain seq x y z
N MET A 1 10.59 28.48 0.98
CA MET A 1 10.65 27.02 0.68
C MET A 1 9.27 26.58 0.24
N THR A 2 9.14 26.07 -0.98
CA THR A 2 7.87 25.60 -1.55
C THR A 2 7.40 24.29 -0.90
N TYR A 3 6.15 23.88 -1.13
CA TYR A 3 5.66 22.58 -0.65
C TYR A 3 6.50 21.43 -1.23
N THR A 4 6.83 21.52 -2.50
CA THR A 4 7.71 20.55 -3.20
C THR A 4 9.08 20.46 -2.56
N GLU A 5 9.75 21.59 -2.31
CA GLU A 5 11.09 21.60 -1.70
C GLU A 5 11.06 21.00 -0.29
N ARG A 6 10.07 21.34 0.54
CA ARG A 6 9.91 20.80 1.90
C ARG A 6 9.70 19.28 1.88
N TYR A 7 8.85 18.80 0.99
CA TYR A 7 8.58 17.38 0.86
C TYR A 7 9.83 16.59 0.42
N LEU A 8 10.50 17.02 -0.63
CA LEU A 8 11.72 16.36 -1.12
C LEU A 8 12.85 16.36 -0.07
N GLN A 9 13.00 17.47 0.67
CA GLN A 9 13.98 17.56 1.75
C GLN A 9 13.65 16.57 2.87
N ARG A 10 12.39 16.47 3.29
CA ARG A 10 11.93 15.50 4.33
C ARG A 10 12.24 14.06 3.94
N ILE A 11 12.01 13.67 2.68
CA ILE A 11 12.36 12.32 2.18
C ILE A 11 13.87 12.06 2.25
N LYS A 12 14.70 13.07 1.92
CA LYS A 12 16.17 12.97 2.04
C LYS A 12 16.62 12.83 3.49
N ASP A 13 16.06 13.61 4.40
CA ASP A 13 16.39 13.59 5.83
C ASP A 13 16.04 12.24 6.49
N ARG A 14 15.04 11.53 5.97
CA ARG A 14 14.70 10.16 6.36
C ARG A 14 15.63 9.09 5.76
N GLY A 15 16.70 9.47 5.08
CA GLY A 15 17.68 8.56 4.51
C GLY A 15 17.28 7.92 3.18
N ASN A 16 16.32 8.51 2.45
CA ASN A 16 15.83 7.99 1.17
C ASN A 16 16.11 8.94 -0.02
N PRO A 17 17.37 9.36 -0.27
CA PRO A 17 17.67 10.32 -1.33
C PRO A 17 17.29 9.82 -2.73
N GLN A 18 17.44 8.52 -2.99
CA GLN A 18 17.07 7.94 -4.28
C GLN A 18 15.56 8.02 -4.56
N LEU A 19 14.74 7.90 -3.52
CA LEU A 19 13.29 8.09 -3.63
C LEU A 19 12.98 9.56 -3.91
N ALA A 20 13.62 10.50 -3.22
CA ALA A 20 13.46 11.93 -3.47
C ALA A 20 13.82 12.29 -4.91
N ASP A 21 14.91 11.74 -5.47
CA ASP A 21 15.31 11.96 -6.86
C ASP A 21 14.30 11.39 -7.86
N SER A 22 13.74 10.21 -7.57
CA SER A 22 12.66 9.62 -8.39
C SER A 22 11.41 10.49 -8.37
N ILE A 23 11.00 10.99 -7.20
CA ILE A 23 9.86 11.90 -7.05
C ILE A 23 10.10 13.22 -7.79
N ALA A 24 11.28 13.82 -7.63
CA ALA A 24 11.66 15.04 -8.34
C ALA A 24 11.60 14.85 -9.86
N THR A 25 12.04 13.69 -10.37
CA THR A 25 11.94 13.36 -11.80
C THR A 25 10.48 13.32 -12.26
N THR A 26 9.58 12.73 -11.45
CA THR A 26 8.15 12.69 -11.77
C THR A 26 7.53 14.09 -11.77
N ILE A 27 7.83 14.90 -10.76
CA ILE A 27 7.35 16.29 -10.68
C ILE A 27 7.80 17.07 -11.92
N ASN A 28 9.10 17.00 -12.25
CA ASN A 28 9.67 17.69 -13.40
C ASN A 28 9.09 17.22 -14.75
N GLY A 29 8.58 16.00 -14.81
CA GLY A 29 7.91 15.47 -16.00
C GLY A 29 6.42 15.85 -16.09
N ILE A 30 5.76 16.07 -14.96
CA ILE A 30 4.32 16.36 -14.91
C ILE A 30 4.06 17.86 -14.79
N ALA A 31 4.70 18.57 -13.86
CA ALA A 31 4.33 19.93 -13.52
C ALA A 31 4.48 20.90 -14.68
N PRO A 32 5.62 21.00 -15.41
CA PRO A 32 5.76 21.97 -16.48
C PRO A 32 4.85 21.70 -17.69
N THR A 33 4.52 20.43 -17.91
CA THR A 33 3.77 20.04 -19.11
C THR A 33 2.26 20.08 -18.90
N TYR A 34 1.79 19.64 -17.73
CA TYR A 34 0.34 19.42 -17.50
C TYR A 34 -0.24 20.29 -16.39
N LEU A 35 0.51 20.65 -15.35
CA LEU A 35 -0.01 21.47 -14.27
C LEU A 35 0.13 22.97 -14.54
N GLU A 36 1.29 23.43 -14.99
CA GLU A 36 1.54 24.85 -15.31
C GLU A 36 0.74 25.30 -16.55
N ASN A 37 0.49 24.38 -17.49
CA ASN A 37 -0.30 24.65 -18.69
C ASN A 37 -1.80 24.32 -18.51
N PHE A 38 -2.23 23.94 -17.31
CA PHE A 38 -3.65 23.72 -17.04
C PHE A 38 -4.43 25.02 -17.22
N SER A 39 -5.53 24.93 -17.96
CA SER A 39 -6.27 26.13 -18.39
C SER A 39 -7.07 26.82 -17.27
N PHE A 40 -7.27 26.13 -16.11
CA PHE A 40 -8.17 26.55 -15.02
C PHE A 40 -9.60 26.84 -15.46
N CYS A 41 -10.03 26.28 -16.60
CA CYS A 41 -11.37 26.40 -17.15
C CYS A 41 -12.00 25.04 -17.47
N ASP A 42 -11.21 23.98 -17.46
CA ASP A 42 -11.61 22.64 -17.90
C ASP A 42 -11.50 21.59 -16.77
N ASN A 43 -12.05 20.42 -17.04
CA ASN A 43 -11.87 19.24 -16.22
C ASN A 43 -11.00 18.24 -16.98
N GLU A 44 -9.80 17.98 -16.46
CA GLU A 44 -8.85 17.07 -17.09
C GLU A 44 -8.68 15.79 -16.29
N VAL A 45 -8.39 14.69 -16.97
CA VAL A 45 -8.06 13.40 -16.38
C VAL A 45 -6.62 13.07 -16.71
N GLY A 46 -5.79 12.80 -15.70
CA GLY A 46 -4.43 12.31 -15.85
C GLY A 46 -4.30 10.88 -15.35
N LEU A 47 -3.32 10.15 -15.87
CA LEU A 47 -2.95 8.82 -15.40
C LEU A 47 -1.48 8.78 -14.98
N LEU A 48 -1.24 8.59 -13.70
CA LEU A 48 0.08 8.33 -13.12
C LEU A 48 0.20 6.84 -12.82
N PHE A 49 1.11 6.15 -13.46
CA PHE A 49 1.26 4.73 -13.23
C PHE A 49 2.73 4.32 -13.08
N GLY A 50 2.93 3.24 -12.37
CA GLY A 50 4.24 2.64 -12.15
C GLY A 50 4.10 1.18 -11.78
N ASN A 51 5.20 0.51 -11.52
CA ASN A 51 5.17 -0.89 -11.13
C ASN A 51 4.45 -1.10 -9.79
N VAL A 52 3.96 -2.32 -9.55
CA VAL A 52 3.35 -2.69 -8.27
C VAL A 52 4.35 -2.46 -7.14
N GLN A 53 3.93 -1.79 -6.06
CA GLN A 53 4.77 -1.45 -4.90
C GLN A 53 6.05 -0.66 -5.22
N SER A 54 6.04 0.16 -6.26
CA SER A 54 7.18 0.97 -6.71
C SER A 54 7.30 2.35 -6.05
N GLY A 55 6.50 2.62 -5.01
CA GLY A 55 6.48 3.92 -4.33
C GLY A 55 5.45 4.92 -4.88
N LYS A 56 4.35 4.45 -5.48
CA LYS A 56 3.26 5.29 -6.03
C LYS A 56 2.79 6.37 -5.06
N THR A 57 2.62 6.04 -3.78
CA THR A 57 2.20 7.01 -2.74
C THR A 57 3.14 8.20 -2.65
N GLY A 58 4.46 7.96 -2.66
CA GLY A 58 5.44 9.04 -2.66
C GLY A 58 5.37 9.90 -3.91
N GLN A 59 5.13 9.30 -5.06
CA GLN A 59 5.00 10.03 -6.33
C GLN A 59 3.75 10.93 -6.33
N MET A 60 2.59 10.40 -5.90
CA MET A 60 1.37 11.21 -5.82
C MET A 60 1.49 12.36 -4.83
N PHE A 61 2.17 12.18 -3.69
CA PHE A 61 2.43 13.26 -2.74
C PHE A 61 3.31 14.36 -3.34
N GLY A 62 4.30 13.99 -4.16
CA GLY A 62 5.09 14.94 -4.92
C GLY A 62 4.25 15.77 -5.88
N VAL A 63 3.30 15.13 -6.59
CA VAL A 63 2.37 15.84 -7.49
C VAL A 63 1.41 16.75 -6.72
N ILE A 64 0.92 16.33 -5.54
CA ILE A 64 0.11 17.20 -4.65
C ILE A 64 0.89 18.46 -4.27
N CYS A 65 2.15 18.31 -3.83
CA CYS A 65 2.99 19.44 -3.46
C CYS A 65 3.20 20.40 -4.63
N ALA A 66 3.48 19.87 -5.83
CA ALA A 66 3.65 20.70 -7.02
C ALA A 66 2.36 21.43 -7.41
N ALA A 67 1.20 20.79 -7.30
CA ALA A 67 -0.09 21.43 -7.56
C ALA A 67 -0.42 22.48 -6.49
N ALA A 68 -0.06 22.26 -5.22
CA ALA A 68 -0.20 23.26 -4.16
C ALA A 68 0.68 24.49 -4.40
N ASP A 69 1.92 24.30 -4.87
CA ASP A 69 2.81 25.40 -5.28
C ASP A 69 2.23 26.22 -6.44
N LEU A 70 1.36 25.64 -7.27
CA LEU A 70 0.64 26.29 -8.36
C LEU A 70 -0.73 26.87 -7.94
N GLY A 71 -1.10 26.78 -6.66
CA GLY A 71 -2.28 27.42 -6.11
C GLY A 71 -3.55 26.58 -6.07
N PHE A 72 -3.47 25.25 -6.21
CA PHE A 72 -4.60 24.38 -5.90
C PHE A 72 -4.88 24.38 -4.40
N PRO A 73 -6.08 24.76 -3.94
CA PRO A 73 -6.37 24.88 -2.52
C PRO A 73 -6.97 23.62 -1.89
N VAL A 74 -7.54 22.71 -2.69
CA VAL A 74 -8.23 21.51 -2.17
C VAL A 74 -7.82 20.27 -2.96
N PHE A 75 -7.47 19.25 -2.20
CA PHE A 75 -7.03 17.94 -2.67
C PHE A 75 -7.92 16.86 -2.07
N LEU A 76 -8.50 16.01 -2.91
CA LEU A 76 -9.21 14.81 -2.48
C LEU A 76 -8.35 13.58 -2.78
N ILE A 77 -7.95 12.84 -1.77
CA ILE A 77 -7.32 11.53 -1.95
C ILE A 77 -8.40 10.47 -1.75
N LEU A 78 -8.69 9.74 -2.81
CA LEU A 78 -9.65 8.64 -2.81
C LEU A 78 -8.92 7.32 -2.61
N THR A 79 -9.17 6.64 -1.49
CA THR A 79 -8.65 5.32 -1.20
C THR A 79 -9.69 4.24 -1.50
N THR A 80 -9.29 2.98 -1.55
CA THR A 80 -10.25 1.86 -1.62
C THR A 80 -11.15 1.83 -0.38
N ASP A 81 -12.25 1.09 -0.42
CA ASP A 81 -13.16 0.92 0.73
C ASP A 81 -12.57 -0.04 1.79
N ASN A 82 -11.34 0.23 2.20
CA ASN A 82 -10.58 -0.51 3.21
C ASN A 82 -10.11 0.45 4.30
N VAL A 83 -10.60 0.25 5.52
CA VAL A 83 -10.30 1.11 6.68
C VAL A 83 -8.80 1.15 7.00
N VAL A 84 -8.11 0.01 6.95
CA VAL A 84 -6.67 -0.08 7.25
C VAL A 84 -5.86 0.73 6.24
N LEU A 85 -6.21 0.64 4.95
CA LEU A 85 -5.52 1.38 3.91
C LEU A 85 -5.77 2.88 4.02
N GLN A 86 -7.01 3.29 4.31
CA GLN A 86 -7.33 4.69 4.54
C GLN A 86 -6.50 5.25 5.71
N GLN A 87 -6.48 4.53 6.84
CA GLN A 87 -5.72 4.95 8.02
C GLN A 87 -4.23 5.09 7.71
N GLN A 88 -3.62 4.10 7.03
CA GLN A 88 -2.22 4.19 6.59
C GLN A 88 -1.97 5.38 5.67
N THR A 89 -2.93 5.71 4.79
CA THR A 89 -2.79 6.87 3.90
C THR A 89 -2.85 8.17 4.69
N ILE A 90 -3.78 8.30 5.65
CA ILE A 90 -3.90 9.47 6.52
C ILE A 90 -2.62 9.69 7.34
N GLU A 91 -2.11 8.63 7.98
CA GLU A 91 -0.86 8.67 8.75
C GLU A 91 0.31 9.15 7.89
N ARG A 92 0.45 8.61 6.67
CA ARG A 92 1.49 9.04 5.73
C ARG A 92 1.33 10.49 5.31
N VAL A 93 0.10 10.94 5.02
CA VAL A 93 -0.16 12.35 4.67
C VAL A 93 0.26 13.25 5.83
N ARG A 94 -0.12 12.92 7.07
CA ARG A 94 0.27 13.68 8.28
C ARG A 94 1.78 13.68 8.51
N ASP A 95 2.43 12.55 8.26
CA ASP A 95 3.87 12.40 8.46
C ASP A 95 4.70 13.06 7.36
N ASP A 96 4.23 13.06 6.14
CA ASP A 96 5.03 13.46 4.98
C ASP A 96 4.75 14.88 4.49
N LEU A 97 3.51 15.39 4.66
CA LEU A 97 3.06 16.64 4.05
C LEU A 97 2.86 17.74 5.10
N ASP A 98 3.79 18.67 5.13
CA ASP A 98 3.80 19.82 6.05
C ASP A 98 3.13 21.05 5.43
N GLY A 99 2.39 21.80 6.25
CA GLY A 99 1.76 23.05 5.85
C GLY A 99 0.42 22.86 5.12
N PHE A 100 -0.16 21.67 5.21
CA PHE A 100 -1.51 21.39 4.77
C PHE A 100 -2.45 21.26 5.97
N CYS A 101 -3.71 21.63 5.78
CA CYS A 101 -4.81 21.17 6.62
C CYS A 101 -5.19 19.77 6.19
N ILE A 102 -5.19 18.80 7.11
CA ILE A 102 -5.42 17.39 6.79
C ILE A 102 -6.70 16.93 7.45
N CYS A 103 -7.65 16.46 6.63
CA CYS A 103 -8.95 16.00 7.05
C CYS A 103 -9.16 14.54 6.64
N ASP A 104 -9.85 13.79 7.47
CA ASP A 104 -10.44 12.51 7.10
C ASP A 104 -11.95 12.63 6.82
N GLU A 105 -12.64 11.52 6.67
CA GLU A 105 -14.08 11.51 6.35
C GLU A 105 -14.96 12.13 7.45
N TYR A 106 -14.45 12.30 8.68
CA TYR A 106 -15.19 12.85 9.84
C TYR A 106 -14.84 14.31 10.14
N ASP A 107 -13.78 14.85 9.55
CA ASP A 107 -13.20 16.16 9.87
C ASP A 107 -13.86 17.33 9.11
N SER A 108 -15.17 17.29 8.90
CA SER A 108 -15.89 18.36 8.18
C SER A 108 -15.84 19.71 8.88
N GLU A 109 -15.79 19.72 10.22
CA GLU A 109 -15.63 20.93 11.02
C GLU A 109 -14.24 21.54 10.82
N VAL A 110 -13.18 20.72 10.87
CA VAL A 110 -11.80 21.13 10.61
C VAL A 110 -11.65 21.74 9.22
N PHE A 111 -12.27 21.12 8.21
CA PHE A 111 -12.29 21.67 6.85
C PHE A 111 -12.95 23.06 6.79
N THR A 112 -14.10 23.21 7.46
CA THR A 112 -14.84 24.46 7.47
C THR A 112 -14.09 25.55 8.23
N GLU A 113 -13.50 25.23 9.37
CA GLU A 113 -12.73 26.16 10.19
C GLU A 113 -11.43 26.62 9.51
N ASN A 114 -10.77 25.74 8.75
CA ASN A 114 -9.59 26.12 7.96
C ASN A 114 -9.91 27.21 6.92
N ASN A 115 -11.12 27.24 6.41
CA ASN A 115 -11.58 28.25 5.44
C ASN A 115 -10.56 28.49 4.30
N LEU A 116 -9.90 27.45 3.81
CA LEU A 116 -8.85 27.47 2.79
C LEU A 116 -7.64 28.38 3.12
N VAL A 117 -7.39 28.70 4.38
CA VAL A 117 -6.17 29.42 4.81
C VAL A 117 -4.91 28.62 4.49
N LEU A 118 -4.98 27.31 4.70
CA LEU A 118 -3.97 26.35 4.24
C LEU A 118 -4.58 25.47 3.13
N PRO A 119 -3.79 25.05 2.15
CA PRO A 119 -4.25 24.01 1.23
C PRO A 119 -4.70 22.78 2.01
N THR A 120 -5.87 22.23 1.65
CA THR A 120 -6.49 21.15 2.41
C THR A 120 -6.41 19.84 1.67
N ILE A 121 -5.98 18.79 2.37
CA ILE A 121 -6.01 17.41 1.88
C ILE A 121 -7.10 16.65 2.62
N ILE A 122 -8.05 16.09 1.89
CA ILE A 122 -9.16 15.31 2.42
C ILE A 122 -9.00 13.87 1.95
N VAL A 123 -8.88 12.91 2.88
CA VAL A 123 -8.67 11.48 2.56
C VAL A 123 -9.98 10.72 2.76
N LEU A 124 -10.56 10.25 1.67
CA LEU A 124 -11.88 9.62 1.64
C LEU A 124 -11.82 8.18 1.12
N LYS A 125 -12.67 7.32 1.68
CA LYS A 125 -12.95 5.99 1.10
C LYS A 125 -13.85 6.12 -0.14
N LYS A 126 -13.58 5.31 -1.16
CA LYS A 126 -14.44 5.18 -2.35
C LYS A 126 -15.71 4.38 -2.05
N ASN A 127 -16.56 4.91 -1.18
CA ASN A 127 -17.89 4.37 -0.95
C ASN A 127 -18.98 5.44 -1.11
N VAL A 128 -20.20 4.98 -1.34
CA VAL A 128 -21.33 5.85 -1.69
C VAL A 128 -21.71 6.80 -0.56
N SER A 129 -21.66 6.34 0.70
CA SER A 129 -22.05 7.17 1.86
C SER A 129 -21.07 8.32 2.09
N THR A 130 -19.78 8.03 2.09
CA THR A 130 -18.71 9.02 2.29
C THR A 130 -18.69 10.06 1.17
N LEU A 131 -18.75 9.61 -0.09
CA LEU A 131 -18.75 10.53 -1.24
C LEU A 131 -20.01 11.41 -1.27
N LYS A 132 -21.19 10.86 -0.93
CA LYS A 132 -22.41 11.64 -0.82
C LYS A 132 -22.32 12.70 0.28
N GLN A 133 -21.80 12.34 1.45
CA GLN A 133 -21.61 13.27 2.56
C GLN A 133 -20.71 14.44 2.16
N TRP A 134 -19.54 14.13 1.57
CA TRP A 134 -18.57 15.15 1.20
C TRP A 134 -18.99 15.98 -0.03
N ALA A 135 -19.75 15.42 -0.97
CA ALA A 135 -20.40 16.24 -2.00
C ALA A 135 -21.29 17.33 -1.39
N ASN A 136 -22.12 16.96 -0.39
CA ASN A 136 -22.95 17.94 0.31
C ASN A 136 -22.15 18.98 1.10
N ILE A 137 -21.06 18.59 1.77
CA ILE A 137 -20.20 19.49 2.53
C ILE A 137 -19.54 20.51 1.59
N LEU A 138 -18.92 20.04 0.50
CA LEU A 138 -18.27 20.91 -0.49
C LEU A 138 -19.27 21.88 -1.13
N ALA A 139 -20.48 21.42 -1.50
CA ALA A 139 -21.51 22.26 -2.03
C ALA A 139 -22.00 23.31 -1.02
N SER A 140 -22.21 22.93 0.25
CA SER A 140 -22.77 23.79 1.29
C SER A 140 -21.82 24.91 1.74
N THR A 141 -20.51 24.62 1.82
CA THR A 141 -19.51 25.61 2.21
C THR A 141 -19.26 26.67 1.13
N GLY A 142 -19.53 26.32 -0.13
CA GLY A 142 -19.26 27.21 -1.26
C GLY A 142 -17.77 27.45 -1.53
N PHE A 143 -16.86 26.79 -0.82
CA PHE A 143 -15.40 26.99 -0.94
C PHE A 143 -14.88 26.61 -2.32
N MET A 144 -15.55 25.69 -3.02
CA MET A 144 -15.15 25.25 -4.36
C MET A 144 -15.55 26.23 -5.47
N ARG A 145 -16.45 27.18 -5.18
CA ARG A 145 -16.86 28.17 -6.19
C ARG A 145 -15.71 29.10 -6.54
N GLY A 146 -15.26 29.02 -7.79
CA GLY A 146 -14.11 29.81 -8.27
C GLY A 146 -12.75 29.22 -7.91
N ASN A 147 -12.68 28.07 -7.24
CA ASN A 147 -11.44 27.37 -6.90
C ASN A 147 -11.28 26.09 -7.70
N PRO A 148 -10.04 25.75 -8.11
CA PRO A 148 -9.73 24.47 -8.72
C PRO A 148 -9.71 23.33 -7.69
N LEU A 149 -10.09 22.14 -8.14
CA LEU A 149 -10.07 20.92 -7.34
C LEU A 149 -9.06 19.92 -7.89
N PHE A 150 -8.22 19.34 -7.04
CA PHE A 150 -7.32 18.27 -7.41
C PHE A 150 -7.77 16.95 -6.77
N ILE A 151 -8.19 15.99 -7.58
CA ILE A 151 -8.62 14.67 -7.11
C ILE A 151 -7.54 13.66 -7.43
N ILE A 152 -7.10 12.90 -6.45
CA ILE A 152 -6.18 11.77 -6.59
C ILE A 152 -6.95 10.49 -6.31
N ASP A 153 -7.05 9.63 -7.29
CA ASP A 153 -7.72 8.35 -7.18
C ASP A 153 -6.67 7.24 -7.07
N ASP A 154 -6.34 6.87 -5.82
CA ASP A 154 -5.38 5.78 -5.57
C ASP A 154 -6.04 4.41 -5.82
N GLU A 155 -5.32 3.51 -6.48
CA GLU A 155 -5.85 2.24 -7.00
C GLU A 155 -7.08 2.48 -7.90
N ALA A 156 -6.94 3.37 -8.88
CA ALA A 156 -8.03 3.83 -9.76
C ALA A 156 -8.65 2.72 -10.62
N ASP A 157 -7.95 1.62 -10.84
CA ASP A 157 -8.47 0.41 -11.48
C ASP A 157 -9.46 -0.38 -10.59
N ALA A 158 -9.57 -0.02 -9.30
CA ALA A 158 -10.50 -0.62 -8.35
C ALA A 158 -11.65 0.35 -8.00
N ALA A 159 -12.89 -0.06 -8.21
CA ALA A 159 -14.13 0.65 -7.84
C ALA A 159 -14.43 1.97 -8.56
N SER A 160 -13.45 2.66 -9.16
CA SER A 160 -13.65 3.92 -9.87
C SER A 160 -14.13 3.71 -11.30
N LEU A 161 -13.89 2.53 -11.87
CA LEU A 161 -14.36 2.18 -13.20
C LEU A 161 -15.90 2.14 -13.24
N ASN A 162 -16.49 2.80 -14.21
CA ASN A 162 -17.92 2.68 -14.45
C ASN A 162 -18.26 1.34 -15.10
N THR A 163 -18.55 0.33 -14.28
CA THR A 163 -18.93 -1.02 -14.74
C THR A 163 -20.30 -1.06 -15.45
N LEU A 164 -21.04 0.05 -15.44
CA LEU A 164 -22.38 0.16 -16.03
C LEU A 164 -22.39 0.89 -17.38
N VAL A 165 -21.22 1.18 -17.98
CA VAL A 165 -21.11 1.85 -19.30
C VAL A 165 -21.96 1.14 -20.37
N ASN A 166 -21.88 -0.18 -20.44
CA ASN A 166 -22.64 -0.98 -21.40
C ASN A 166 -24.17 -0.92 -21.21
N ARG A 167 -24.64 -0.33 -20.11
CA ARG A 167 -26.08 -0.13 -19.81
C ARG A 167 -26.49 1.35 -19.90
N ASN A 168 -25.63 2.22 -20.42
CA ASN A 168 -25.81 3.69 -20.42
C ASN A 168 -26.16 4.26 -19.03
N ARG A 169 -25.58 3.69 -17.98
CA ARG A 169 -25.75 4.12 -16.58
C ARG A 169 -24.42 4.43 -15.96
N LYS A 170 -24.41 5.39 -15.01
CA LYS A 170 -23.26 5.68 -14.16
C LYS A 170 -23.40 4.91 -12.85
N SER A 171 -22.27 4.39 -12.34
CA SER A 171 -22.24 3.85 -10.98
C SER A 171 -22.51 4.99 -9.98
N SER A 172 -23.02 4.66 -8.78
CA SER A 172 -23.28 5.67 -7.76
C SER A 172 -22.00 6.41 -7.34
N ILE A 173 -20.86 5.74 -7.34
CA ILE A 173 -19.54 6.35 -7.09
C ILE A 173 -19.23 7.41 -8.14
N ASN A 174 -19.30 7.06 -9.44
CA ASN A 174 -19.04 8.03 -10.51
C ASN A 174 -20.00 9.22 -10.47
N ARG A 175 -21.26 9.00 -10.12
CA ARG A 175 -22.23 10.10 -10.00
C ARG A 175 -21.80 11.11 -8.94
N TYR A 176 -21.43 10.67 -7.73
CA TYR A 176 -21.00 11.60 -6.67
C TYR A 176 -19.66 12.25 -6.99
N LEU A 177 -18.75 11.57 -7.67
CA LEU A 177 -17.52 12.19 -8.16
C LEU A 177 -17.81 13.28 -9.21
N ASP A 178 -18.78 13.06 -10.10
CA ASP A 178 -19.21 14.11 -11.05
C ASP A 178 -19.88 15.28 -10.33
N GLU A 179 -20.70 15.03 -9.30
CA GLU A 179 -21.29 16.09 -8.45
C GLU A 179 -20.20 16.93 -7.77
N ILE A 180 -19.21 16.28 -7.14
CA ILE A 180 -18.06 16.96 -6.50
C ILE A 180 -17.28 17.82 -7.51
N LYS A 181 -17.02 17.30 -8.71
CA LYS A 181 -16.33 18.06 -9.77
C LYS A 181 -17.15 19.25 -10.25
N ALA A 182 -18.46 19.10 -10.34
CA ALA A 182 -19.35 20.18 -10.82
C ALA A 182 -19.42 21.37 -9.86
N ASP A 183 -19.13 21.19 -8.58
CA ASP A 183 -19.08 22.26 -7.59
C ASP A 183 -17.82 23.13 -7.69
N SER A 184 -16.77 22.65 -8.34
CA SER A 184 -15.51 23.39 -8.56
C SER A 184 -15.55 24.19 -9.87
N SER A 185 -14.69 25.20 -9.97
CA SER A 185 -14.52 25.95 -11.24
C SER A 185 -13.91 25.09 -12.34
N CYS A 186 -13.02 24.20 -11.95
CA CYS A 186 -12.28 23.28 -12.82
C CYS A 186 -11.65 22.19 -11.96
N SER A 187 -11.23 21.09 -12.58
CA SER A 187 -10.59 20.02 -11.82
C SER A 187 -9.54 19.25 -12.62
N ILE A 188 -8.53 18.75 -11.90
CA ILE A 188 -7.66 17.67 -12.37
C ILE A 188 -8.03 16.41 -11.59
N TYR A 189 -8.34 15.33 -12.31
CA TYR A 189 -8.57 14.01 -11.76
C TYR A 189 -7.39 13.10 -12.11
N LEU A 190 -6.50 12.87 -11.16
CA LEU A 190 -5.31 12.05 -11.34
C LEU A 190 -5.60 10.61 -10.91
N GLN A 191 -5.70 9.73 -11.89
CA GLN A 191 -5.77 8.28 -11.68
C GLN A 191 -4.38 7.75 -11.33
N VAL A 192 -4.25 7.00 -10.24
CA VAL A 192 -2.97 6.40 -9.81
C VAL A 192 -3.15 4.89 -9.73
N THR A 193 -2.29 4.11 -10.41
CA THR A 193 -2.40 2.65 -10.41
C THR A 193 -1.08 1.94 -10.73
N GLY A 194 -0.97 0.68 -10.31
CA GLY A 194 0.08 -0.27 -10.77
C GLY A 194 -0.37 -1.15 -11.94
N THR A 195 -1.67 -1.12 -12.28
CA THR A 195 -2.30 -1.99 -13.31
C THR A 195 -3.18 -1.16 -14.26
N PRO A 196 -2.57 -0.36 -15.17
CA PRO A 196 -3.26 0.67 -15.94
C PRO A 196 -4.17 0.13 -17.07
N GLN A 197 -4.15 -1.17 -17.36
CA GLN A 197 -4.77 -1.76 -18.55
C GLN A 197 -6.26 -1.38 -18.69
N ALA A 198 -7.01 -1.50 -17.60
CA ALA A 198 -8.46 -1.21 -17.61
C ALA A 198 -8.75 0.28 -17.80
N LEU A 199 -7.89 1.15 -17.28
CA LEU A 199 -8.02 2.61 -17.41
C LEU A 199 -7.71 3.08 -18.82
N LEU A 200 -6.67 2.52 -19.45
CA LEU A 200 -6.29 2.83 -20.82
C LEU A 200 -7.33 2.37 -21.87
N LEU A 201 -8.15 1.38 -21.52
CA LEU A 201 -9.24 0.90 -22.39
C LEU A 201 -10.52 1.75 -22.27
N GLN A 202 -10.56 2.76 -21.43
CA GLN A 202 -11.70 3.65 -21.33
C GLN A 202 -11.85 4.48 -22.62
N THR A 203 -13.09 4.61 -23.07
CA THR A 203 -13.38 5.37 -24.28
C THR A 203 -13.40 6.88 -24.00
N MET A 204 -13.07 7.69 -24.99
CA MET A 204 -13.17 9.16 -24.93
C MET A 204 -14.59 9.62 -24.51
N ALA A 205 -15.62 8.93 -24.96
CA ALA A 205 -17.00 9.23 -24.63
C ALA A 205 -17.36 9.01 -23.16
N SER A 206 -16.53 8.30 -22.38
CA SER A 206 -16.76 8.06 -20.95
C SER A 206 -16.55 9.31 -20.09
N GLY A 207 -15.79 10.30 -20.57
CA GLY A 207 -15.33 11.44 -19.79
C GLY A 207 -14.23 11.11 -18.76
N TRP A 208 -13.76 9.86 -18.75
CA TRP A 208 -12.75 9.34 -17.83
C TRP A 208 -11.48 8.87 -18.54
N HIS A 209 -11.41 9.06 -19.84
CA HIS A 209 -10.20 8.75 -20.62
C HIS A 209 -9.09 9.72 -20.23
N PRO A 210 -7.88 9.24 -19.91
CA PRO A 210 -6.77 10.11 -19.55
C PRO A 210 -6.38 11.04 -20.71
N TYR A 211 -6.37 12.35 -20.45
CA TYR A 211 -5.81 13.36 -21.34
C TYR A 211 -4.29 13.20 -21.44
N PHE A 212 -3.64 12.89 -20.31
CA PHE A 212 -2.22 12.57 -20.29
C PHE A 212 -1.94 11.29 -19.49
N THR A 213 -0.84 10.64 -19.83
CA THR A 213 -0.33 9.46 -19.13
C THR A 213 1.13 9.66 -18.77
N TYR A 214 1.48 9.37 -17.52
CA TYR A 214 2.86 9.44 -17.07
C TYR A 214 3.28 8.16 -16.38
N TYR A 215 4.30 7.48 -16.93
CA TYR A 215 4.94 6.33 -16.31
C TYR A 215 6.14 6.79 -15.51
N PHE A 216 6.11 6.63 -14.19
CA PHE A 216 7.29 6.88 -13.39
C PHE A 216 8.13 5.61 -13.23
N ARG A 217 9.43 5.78 -13.33
CA ARG A 217 10.37 4.69 -13.12
C ARG A 217 10.64 4.51 -11.63
N PRO A 218 10.59 3.26 -11.11
CA PRO A 218 10.96 2.99 -9.74
C PRO A 218 12.43 3.34 -9.48
N GLY A 219 12.77 3.64 -8.23
CA GLY A 219 14.15 3.87 -7.81
C GLY A 219 15.04 2.62 -8.02
N LYS A 220 16.36 2.80 -8.06
CA LYS A 220 17.33 1.72 -8.33
C LYS A 220 17.27 0.55 -7.33
N ALA A 221 16.77 0.77 -6.12
CA ALA A 221 16.62 -0.26 -5.10
C ALA A 221 15.31 -1.09 -5.24
N TYR A 222 14.48 -0.78 -6.22
CA TYR A 222 13.24 -1.48 -6.46
C TYR A 222 13.48 -2.92 -6.95
N LEU A 223 12.92 -3.88 -6.25
CA LEU A 223 12.89 -5.28 -6.66
C LEU A 223 11.52 -5.58 -7.24
N GLY A 224 11.44 -5.70 -8.53
CA GLY A 224 10.20 -5.93 -9.28
C GLY A 224 10.08 -7.33 -9.88
N GLY A 225 9.19 -7.45 -10.87
CA GLY A 225 8.93 -8.72 -11.56
C GLY A 225 10.17 -9.40 -12.12
N ASP A 226 11.12 -8.64 -12.65
CA ASP A 226 12.36 -9.18 -13.22
C ASP A 226 13.26 -9.85 -12.15
N PHE A 227 13.16 -9.39 -10.89
CA PHE A 227 13.86 -10.02 -9.77
C PHE A 227 13.14 -11.26 -9.26
N PHE A 228 11.80 -11.16 -9.05
CA PHE A 228 11.03 -12.27 -8.48
C PHE A 228 10.70 -13.37 -9.49
N PHE A 229 10.57 -13.01 -10.78
CA PHE A 229 10.20 -13.90 -11.87
C PHE A 229 11.20 -13.84 -13.03
N PRO A 230 12.50 -14.11 -12.79
CA PRO A 230 13.48 -14.18 -13.85
C PRO A 230 13.16 -15.36 -14.77
N LYS A 231 13.82 -15.42 -15.94
CA LYS A 231 13.69 -16.54 -16.89
C LYS A 231 14.13 -17.88 -16.27
N GLU A 232 15.08 -17.83 -15.34
CA GLU A 232 15.52 -18.98 -14.52
C GLU A 232 14.74 -19.00 -13.21
N THR A 233 14.58 -20.17 -12.59
CA THR A 233 13.84 -20.30 -11.33
C THR A 233 14.49 -19.43 -10.24
N PRO A 234 13.80 -18.44 -9.67
CA PRO A 234 14.38 -17.56 -8.68
C PRO A 234 14.67 -18.32 -7.39
N LYS A 235 15.84 -18.09 -6.81
CA LYS A 235 16.28 -18.75 -5.56
C LYS A 235 15.38 -18.43 -4.35
N CYS A 236 14.61 -17.33 -4.43
CA CYS A 236 13.70 -16.88 -3.37
C CYS A 236 12.28 -17.46 -3.46
N ILE A 237 11.96 -18.26 -4.48
CA ILE A 237 10.64 -18.90 -4.66
C ILE A 237 10.79 -20.40 -4.51
N GLN A 238 9.96 -20.99 -3.64
CA GLN A 238 9.82 -22.42 -3.48
C GLN A 238 8.40 -22.85 -3.79
N TYR A 239 8.23 -23.91 -4.56
CA TYR A 239 6.93 -24.46 -4.87
C TYR A 239 6.49 -25.41 -3.75
N ILE A 240 5.29 -25.16 -3.21
CA ILE A 240 4.73 -25.91 -2.07
C ILE A 240 4.63 -27.41 -2.36
N ASP A 241 4.29 -27.80 -3.57
CA ASP A 241 4.14 -29.19 -3.98
C ASP A 241 5.45 -29.99 -3.91
N THR A 242 6.59 -29.30 -3.84
CA THR A 242 7.91 -29.92 -3.72
C THR A 242 8.34 -30.13 -2.27
N LEU A 243 7.58 -29.60 -1.30
CA LEU A 243 7.92 -29.61 0.11
C LEU A 243 7.15 -30.71 0.87
N LYS A 244 7.84 -31.47 1.69
CA LYS A 244 7.19 -32.27 2.73
C LYS A 244 6.80 -31.35 3.87
N ASN A 245 5.53 -31.29 4.26
CA ASN A 245 5.02 -30.43 5.32
C ASN A 245 5.33 -28.93 5.07
N PRO A 246 4.78 -28.32 4.01
CA PRO A 246 5.13 -26.96 3.61
C PRO A 246 4.90 -25.93 4.71
N LEU A 247 3.86 -26.08 5.55
CA LEU A 247 3.61 -25.17 6.66
C LEU A 247 4.73 -25.24 7.71
N LEU A 248 5.21 -26.45 8.06
CA LEU A 248 6.32 -26.63 8.98
C LEU A 248 7.59 -25.97 8.45
N VAL A 249 7.96 -26.28 7.21
CA VAL A 249 9.18 -25.75 6.59
C VAL A 249 9.15 -24.23 6.49
N SER A 250 8.04 -23.64 6.03
CA SER A 250 7.91 -22.18 5.94
C SER A 250 7.88 -21.49 7.29
N THR A 251 7.32 -22.13 8.33
CA THR A 251 7.34 -21.61 9.70
C THR A 251 8.76 -21.64 10.27
N VAL A 252 9.49 -22.74 10.12
CA VAL A 252 10.91 -22.83 10.54
C VAL A 252 11.75 -21.78 9.81
N HIS A 253 11.55 -21.62 8.50
CA HIS A 253 12.23 -20.58 7.72
C HIS A 253 11.95 -19.18 8.29
N HIS A 254 10.69 -18.86 8.59
CA HIS A 254 10.33 -17.58 9.18
C HIS A 254 10.98 -17.37 10.56
N LEU A 255 11.01 -18.39 11.41
CA LEU A 255 11.65 -18.32 12.73
C LEU A 255 13.14 -17.97 12.63
N PHE A 256 13.89 -18.65 11.76
CA PHE A 256 15.31 -18.35 11.55
C PHE A 256 15.53 -16.96 10.92
N ALA A 257 14.70 -16.57 9.96
CA ALA A 257 14.76 -15.24 9.35
C ALA A 257 14.44 -14.15 10.38
N SER A 258 13.45 -14.36 11.26
CA SER A 258 13.09 -13.45 12.34
C SER A 258 14.21 -13.32 13.36
N ALA A 259 14.76 -14.43 13.85
CA ALA A 259 15.86 -14.43 14.79
C ALA A 259 17.03 -13.60 14.26
N GLN A 260 17.43 -13.84 13.00
CA GLN A 260 18.51 -13.08 12.37
C GLN A 260 18.15 -11.60 12.20
N ALA A 261 16.93 -11.28 11.75
CA ALA A 261 16.53 -9.91 11.48
C ALA A 261 16.46 -9.09 12.77
N LEU A 262 15.80 -9.61 13.80
CA LEU A 262 15.64 -8.95 15.10
C LEU A 262 16.99 -8.79 15.81
N HIS A 263 17.84 -9.82 15.79
CA HIS A 263 19.20 -9.72 16.31
C HIS A 263 20.05 -8.65 15.58
N SER A 264 19.82 -8.46 14.28
CA SER A 264 20.48 -7.41 13.49
C SER A 264 19.87 -6.01 13.70
N GLY A 265 19.00 -5.81 14.70
CA GLY A 265 18.41 -4.52 15.06
C GLY A 265 17.20 -4.14 14.21
N LYS A 266 16.63 -5.05 13.42
CA LYS A 266 15.32 -4.80 12.78
C LYS A 266 14.23 -4.80 13.84
N LYS A 267 13.24 -3.92 13.68
CA LYS A 267 12.13 -3.80 14.65
C LYS A 267 11.07 -4.89 14.48
N VAL A 268 10.93 -5.40 13.27
CA VAL A 268 9.83 -6.30 12.90
C VAL A 268 10.25 -7.29 11.81
N CYS A 269 9.65 -8.47 11.86
CA CYS A 269 9.76 -9.51 10.86
C CYS A 269 8.37 -10.14 10.65
N ASN A 270 7.81 -10.00 9.44
CA ASN A 270 6.47 -10.45 9.09
C ASN A 270 6.49 -11.63 8.11
N PHE A 271 5.64 -12.61 8.36
CA PHE A 271 5.33 -13.72 7.47
C PHE A 271 3.85 -13.64 7.07
N LEU A 272 3.56 -13.46 5.79
CA LEU A 272 2.21 -13.42 5.26
C LEU A 272 1.77 -14.79 4.77
N ILE A 273 0.58 -15.24 5.21
CA ILE A 273 -0.05 -16.46 4.72
C ILE A 273 -1.42 -16.11 4.14
N HIS A 274 -1.59 -16.40 2.85
CA HIS A 274 -2.86 -16.25 2.13
C HIS A 274 -3.44 -17.63 1.79
N PRO A 275 -4.22 -18.24 2.71
CA PRO A 275 -4.71 -19.61 2.51
C PRO A 275 -5.96 -19.68 1.63
N SER A 276 -6.78 -18.64 1.60
CA SER A 276 -8.05 -18.57 0.88
C SER A 276 -8.65 -17.18 0.96
N VAL A 277 -9.66 -16.89 0.14
CA VAL A 277 -10.50 -15.68 0.27
C VAL A 277 -11.58 -15.83 1.36
N ARG A 278 -11.81 -17.04 1.87
CA ARG A 278 -12.90 -17.35 2.82
C ARG A 278 -12.44 -17.18 4.27
N LYS A 279 -13.13 -16.32 5.05
CA LYS A 279 -12.83 -16.03 6.46
C LYS A 279 -12.74 -17.28 7.36
N ALA A 280 -13.65 -18.23 7.19
CA ALA A 280 -13.64 -19.48 7.98
C ALA A 280 -12.35 -20.30 7.80
N VAL A 281 -11.72 -20.22 6.62
CA VAL A 281 -10.45 -20.89 6.34
C VAL A 281 -9.30 -20.19 7.09
N HIS A 282 -9.34 -18.87 7.23
CA HIS A 282 -8.32 -18.12 7.97
C HIS A 282 -8.24 -18.55 9.43
N SER A 283 -9.39 -18.65 10.13
CA SER A 283 -9.43 -19.06 11.54
C SER A 283 -8.94 -20.50 11.75
N LYS A 284 -9.33 -21.41 10.83
CA LYS A 284 -8.82 -22.78 10.84
C LYS A 284 -7.31 -22.80 10.66
N PHE A 285 -6.81 -22.05 9.69
CA PHE A 285 -5.39 -22.01 9.36
C PHE A 285 -4.55 -21.39 10.49
N ALA A 286 -5.10 -20.38 11.20
CA ALA A 286 -4.46 -19.85 12.40
C ALA A 286 -4.30 -20.91 13.52
N GLY A 287 -5.31 -21.77 13.67
CA GLY A 287 -5.21 -22.95 14.56
C GLY A 287 -4.14 -23.95 14.13
N ASP A 288 -3.99 -24.16 12.84
CA ASP A 288 -2.96 -25.06 12.31
C ASP A 288 -1.54 -24.48 12.47
N VAL A 289 -1.38 -23.15 12.29
CA VAL A 289 -0.11 -22.44 12.58
C VAL A 289 0.24 -22.56 14.06
N LYS A 290 -0.72 -22.35 14.97
CA LYS A 290 -0.49 -22.48 16.41
C LYS A 290 -0.05 -23.90 16.79
N LYS A 291 -0.70 -24.93 16.23
CA LYS A 291 -0.28 -26.33 16.42
C LYS A 291 1.11 -26.59 15.87
N THR A 292 1.46 -25.99 14.73
CA THR A 292 2.77 -26.12 14.12
C THR A 292 3.86 -25.50 15.00
N LEU A 293 3.63 -24.32 15.57
CA LEU A 293 4.57 -23.67 16.50
C LEU A 293 4.79 -24.54 17.76
N SER A 294 3.67 -25.05 18.37
CA SER A 294 3.78 -25.98 19.51
C SER A 294 4.56 -27.24 19.12
N PHE A 295 4.26 -27.85 17.99
CA PHE A 295 4.97 -29.03 17.51
C PHE A 295 6.47 -28.77 17.30
N ILE A 296 6.85 -27.61 16.73
CA ILE A 296 8.26 -27.23 16.56
C ILE A 296 8.95 -27.12 17.93
N CYS A 297 8.27 -26.53 18.92
CA CYS A 297 8.81 -26.39 20.27
C CYS A 297 8.97 -27.74 20.95
N ASP A 298 7.95 -28.61 20.90
CA ASP A 298 7.93 -29.91 21.53
C ASP A 298 8.98 -30.87 20.95
N GLU A 299 9.15 -30.83 19.63
CA GLU A 299 10.07 -31.70 18.87
C GLU A 299 11.46 -31.06 18.65
N TRP A 300 11.77 -29.94 19.31
CA TRP A 300 12.93 -29.10 19.01
C TRP A 300 14.26 -29.86 18.91
N ASP A 301 14.48 -30.85 19.79
CA ASP A 301 15.69 -31.65 19.86
C ASP A 301 15.58 -33.01 19.13
N SER A 302 14.49 -33.26 18.42
CA SER A 302 14.35 -34.45 17.58
C SER A 302 15.29 -34.41 16.38
N GLU A 303 15.79 -35.57 15.94
CA GLU A 303 16.67 -35.68 14.77
C GLU A 303 16.01 -35.07 13.50
N ALA A 304 14.71 -35.29 13.33
CA ALA A 304 13.95 -34.78 12.18
C ALA A 304 13.86 -33.24 12.21
N MET A 305 13.64 -32.63 13.37
CA MET A 305 13.59 -31.18 13.52
C MET A 305 14.99 -30.57 13.35
N MET A 306 16.00 -31.15 13.95
CA MET A 306 17.39 -30.69 13.75
C MET A 306 17.78 -30.70 12.28
N LYS A 307 17.42 -31.73 11.52
CA LYS A 307 17.64 -31.79 10.08
C LYS A 307 16.89 -30.67 9.34
N THR A 308 15.61 -30.45 9.66
CA THR A 308 14.82 -29.37 9.06
C THR A 308 15.43 -27.99 9.34
N CYS A 309 15.90 -27.75 10.56
CA CYS A 309 16.58 -26.51 10.93
C CYS A 309 17.89 -26.32 10.16
N GLN A 310 18.70 -27.38 10.02
CA GLN A 310 19.98 -27.33 9.28
C GLN A 310 19.75 -27.05 7.78
N GLU A 311 18.77 -27.71 7.16
CA GLU A 311 18.40 -27.49 5.75
C GLU A 311 17.90 -26.05 5.54
N THR A 312 17.09 -25.54 6.47
CA THR A 312 16.61 -24.14 6.45
C THR A 312 17.77 -23.15 6.55
N TYR A 313 18.66 -23.36 7.51
CA TYR A 313 19.84 -22.50 7.68
C TYR A 313 20.75 -22.52 6.43
N ALA A 314 20.99 -23.68 5.85
CA ALA A 314 21.75 -23.81 4.62
C ALA A 314 21.12 -23.05 3.44
N GLY A 315 19.78 -22.98 3.38
CA GLY A 315 19.04 -22.20 2.39
C GLY A 315 19.13 -20.68 2.60
N LEU A 316 19.32 -20.22 3.83
CA LEU A 316 19.49 -18.79 4.17
C LEU A 316 20.92 -18.29 3.96
N ALA A 317 21.91 -19.14 4.17
CA ALA A 317 23.34 -18.78 4.13
C ALA A 317 23.79 -18.10 2.82
N PRO A 318 23.37 -18.55 1.62
CA PRO A 318 23.75 -17.89 0.36
C PRO A 318 23.15 -16.51 0.16
N GLN A 319 22.09 -16.18 0.92
CA GLN A 319 21.32 -14.94 0.74
C GLN A 319 21.83 -13.78 1.61
N LYS A 320 22.69 -14.09 2.61
CA LYS A 320 23.16 -13.07 3.56
C LYS A 320 24.61 -13.35 3.99
N SER A 321 25.49 -12.41 3.67
CA SER A 321 26.93 -12.50 4.02
C SER A 321 27.23 -12.37 5.53
N SER A 322 26.28 -11.90 6.34
CA SER A 322 26.43 -11.67 7.79
C SER A 322 25.45 -12.52 8.62
N LEU A 323 25.23 -13.76 8.22
CA LEU A 323 24.39 -14.69 8.96
C LEU A 323 25.13 -15.14 10.23
N LEU A 324 24.41 -15.14 11.37
CA LEU A 324 24.93 -15.70 12.63
C LEU A 324 25.23 -17.19 12.48
N PRO A 325 26.16 -17.75 13.28
CA PRO A 325 26.40 -19.19 13.32
C PRO A 325 25.12 -19.97 13.61
N TYR A 326 25.00 -21.17 13.05
CA TYR A 326 23.80 -22.01 13.17
C TYR A 326 23.38 -22.23 14.62
N GLU A 327 24.32 -22.59 15.51
CA GLU A 327 24.02 -22.88 16.92
C GLU A 327 23.48 -21.64 17.66
N GLU A 328 23.99 -20.48 17.34
CA GLU A 328 23.55 -19.23 17.93
C GLU A 328 22.14 -18.86 17.46
N LEU A 329 21.87 -18.96 16.15
CA LEU A 329 20.50 -18.73 15.62
C LEU A 329 19.51 -19.76 16.18
N ARG A 330 19.90 -21.03 16.24
CA ARG A 330 19.06 -22.09 16.78
C ARG A 330 18.66 -21.81 18.23
N LYS A 331 19.59 -21.31 19.03
CA LYS A 331 19.35 -20.91 20.43
C LYS A 331 18.34 -19.76 20.51
N ILE A 332 18.52 -18.71 19.71
CA ILE A 332 17.60 -17.57 19.67
C ILE A 332 16.19 -18.02 19.25
N VAL A 333 16.07 -18.85 18.22
CA VAL A 333 14.78 -19.41 17.77
C VAL A 333 14.10 -20.19 18.89
N HIS A 334 14.83 -21.01 19.63
CA HIS A 334 14.28 -21.75 20.76
C HIS A 334 13.78 -20.83 21.87
N GLU A 335 14.55 -19.80 22.22
CA GLU A 335 14.13 -18.79 23.20
C GLU A 335 12.84 -18.06 22.74
N MET A 336 12.73 -17.69 21.46
CA MET A 336 11.52 -17.08 20.90
C MET A 336 10.28 -18.01 21.03
N LEU A 337 10.46 -19.31 20.80
CA LEU A 337 9.37 -20.29 20.92
C LEU A 337 8.92 -20.50 22.39
N VAL A 338 9.89 -20.68 23.28
CA VAL A 338 9.61 -20.90 24.72
C VAL A 338 8.95 -19.69 25.38
N ASN A 339 9.34 -18.48 24.95
CA ASN A 339 8.79 -17.23 25.46
C ASN A 339 7.51 -16.76 24.74
N ASP A 340 6.96 -17.55 23.80
CA ASP A 340 5.77 -17.22 23.00
C ASP A 340 5.88 -15.83 22.29
N GLU A 341 7.07 -15.53 21.75
CA GLU A 341 7.38 -14.24 21.13
C GLU A 341 6.86 -14.12 19.68
N VAL A 342 6.28 -15.19 19.11
CA VAL A 342 5.75 -15.21 17.76
C VAL A 342 4.25 -14.95 17.78
N LYS A 343 3.84 -13.79 17.29
CA LYS A 343 2.42 -13.41 17.27
C LYS A 343 1.72 -13.96 16.02
N ILE A 344 0.48 -14.44 16.20
CA ILE A 344 -0.42 -14.80 15.10
C ILE A 344 -1.46 -13.69 14.95
N VAL A 345 -1.46 -13.01 13.82
CA VAL A 345 -2.36 -11.89 13.49
C VAL A 345 -3.35 -12.34 12.43
N LEU A 346 -4.65 -12.26 12.72
CA LEU A 346 -5.72 -12.67 11.81
C LEU A 346 -6.37 -11.45 11.15
N MET A 347 -6.02 -11.18 9.89
CA MET A 347 -6.59 -10.08 9.09
C MET A 347 -7.81 -10.57 8.28
N ASN A 348 -8.96 -10.52 8.93
CA ASN A 348 -10.22 -10.84 8.29
C ASN A 348 -11.18 -9.68 8.47
N GLY A 349 -11.58 -8.89 7.69
CA GLY A 349 -12.40 -7.66 7.78
C GLY A 349 -13.40 -7.50 8.96
N ASP A 350 -13.43 -8.43 9.91
CA ASP A 350 -14.25 -8.40 11.14
C ASP A 350 -13.43 -8.06 12.38
N ALA A 351 -12.09 -8.14 12.30
CA ALA A 351 -11.20 -7.83 13.41
C ALA A 351 -10.71 -6.38 13.30
N SER A 352 -10.68 -5.67 14.41
CA SER A 352 -10.06 -4.36 14.55
C SER A 352 -8.53 -4.49 14.57
N VAL A 353 -7.94 -5.09 13.53
CA VAL A 353 -6.49 -5.20 13.38
C VAL A 353 -5.97 -3.88 12.83
N THR A 354 -5.04 -3.29 13.55
CA THR A 354 -4.33 -2.05 13.16
C THR A 354 -2.92 -2.37 12.68
N SER A 355 -2.22 -1.39 12.11
CA SER A 355 -0.81 -1.53 11.75
C SER A 355 0.08 -1.87 12.95
N ASP A 356 -0.30 -1.44 14.16
CA ASP A 356 0.45 -1.66 15.39
C ASP A 356 0.54 -3.14 15.77
N ASP A 357 -0.47 -3.94 15.42
CA ASP A 357 -0.51 -5.37 15.75
C ASP A 357 0.62 -6.18 15.11
N TYR A 358 1.18 -5.68 14.00
CA TYR A 358 2.28 -6.32 13.25
C TYR A 358 3.45 -5.37 12.95
N SER A 359 3.62 -4.30 13.72
CA SER A 359 4.68 -3.29 13.55
C SER A 359 5.97 -3.63 14.28
N THR A 360 5.93 -4.57 15.23
CA THR A 360 7.09 -4.97 16.05
C THR A 360 7.16 -6.48 16.22
N GLY A 361 8.39 -7.01 16.47
CA GLY A 361 8.62 -8.42 16.78
C GLY A 361 8.47 -9.36 15.59
N SER A 362 8.22 -10.63 15.88
CA SER A 362 8.00 -11.69 14.89
C SER A 362 6.51 -11.98 14.76
N ASN A 363 5.95 -11.83 13.54
CA ASN A 363 4.51 -12.00 13.34
C ASN A 363 4.21 -12.92 12.16
N ILE A 364 3.20 -13.77 12.33
CA ILE A 364 2.59 -14.57 11.27
C ILE A 364 1.21 -14.00 11.00
N VAL A 365 1.06 -13.32 9.88
CA VAL A 365 -0.17 -12.61 9.49
C VAL A 365 -0.95 -13.48 8.50
N ILE A 366 -2.18 -13.83 8.86
CA ILE A 366 -3.04 -14.71 8.07
C ILE A 366 -4.25 -13.92 7.58
N GLY A 367 -4.54 -13.96 6.29
CA GLY A 367 -5.69 -13.23 5.74
C GLY A 367 -6.00 -13.59 4.29
N GLY A 368 -7.00 -12.91 3.76
CA GLY A 368 -7.48 -13.09 2.38
C GLY A 368 -7.17 -11.87 1.51
N ASN A 369 -8.15 -11.41 0.75
CA ASN A 369 -8.02 -10.27 -0.16
C ASN A 369 -7.54 -8.98 0.49
N THR A 370 -7.74 -8.81 1.81
CA THR A 370 -7.21 -7.68 2.58
C THR A 370 -5.69 -7.61 2.58
N LEU A 371 -4.99 -8.75 2.39
CA LEU A 371 -3.54 -8.79 2.26
C LEU A 371 -3.05 -8.45 0.84
N GLY A 372 -3.93 -8.53 -0.15
CA GLY A 372 -3.54 -8.53 -1.56
C GLY A 372 -3.37 -7.16 -2.19
N ARG A 373 -3.99 -6.09 -1.67
CA ARG A 373 -3.97 -4.76 -2.28
C ARG A 373 -3.78 -3.66 -1.25
N GLY A 374 -2.80 -2.80 -1.51
CA GLY A 374 -2.61 -1.52 -0.84
C GLY A 374 -2.04 -1.56 0.58
N VAL A 375 -2.07 -2.69 1.29
CA VAL A 375 -1.49 -2.80 2.64
C VAL A 375 0.02 -2.99 2.55
N THR A 376 0.75 -2.19 3.29
CA THR A 376 2.22 -2.30 3.37
C THR A 376 2.60 -3.03 4.65
N PHE A 377 3.37 -4.11 4.51
CA PHE A 377 3.93 -4.85 5.63
C PHE A 377 5.43 -4.54 5.78
N SER A 378 5.76 -3.77 6.81
CA SER A 378 7.16 -3.53 7.17
C SER A 378 7.83 -4.84 7.58
N GLY A 379 9.10 -5.05 7.22
CA GLY A 379 9.85 -6.24 7.61
C GLY A 379 9.28 -7.56 7.06
N LEU A 380 8.61 -7.52 5.91
CA LEU A 380 8.12 -8.72 5.24
C LEU A 380 9.29 -9.59 4.77
N GLN A 381 9.40 -10.81 5.27
CA GLN A 381 10.48 -11.76 4.96
C GLN A 381 9.98 -12.99 4.21
N THR A 382 8.78 -13.44 4.52
CA THR A 382 8.24 -14.68 3.96
C THR A 382 6.80 -14.47 3.52
N ILE A 383 6.42 -15.02 2.36
CA ILE A 383 5.05 -15.03 1.86
C ILE A 383 4.70 -16.46 1.46
N CYS A 384 3.59 -16.97 1.98
CA CYS A 384 3.01 -18.24 1.57
C CYS A 384 1.67 -17.99 0.87
N LEU A 385 1.61 -18.33 -0.41
CA LEU A 385 0.41 -18.23 -1.23
C LEU A 385 -0.13 -19.64 -1.47
N LEU A 386 -1.24 -19.98 -0.83
CA LEU A 386 -1.94 -21.26 -1.02
C LEU A 386 -3.13 -21.14 -1.99
N TYR A 387 -3.51 -19.92 -2.31
CA TYR A 387 -4.60 -19.61 -3.23
C TYR A 387 -4.13 -18.59 -4.26
N THR A 388 -4.25 -18.93 -5.52
CA THR A 388 -4.12 -18.00 -6.63
C THR A 388 -5.52 -17.68 -7.14
N SER A 389 -5.91 -16.39 -7.11
CA SER A 389 -7.14 -15.97 -7.79
C SER A 389 -7.04 -16.37 -9.26
N PRO A 390 -8.05 -17.03 -9.84
CA PRO A 390 -8.07 -17.19 -11.28
C PRO A 390 -8.04 -15.79 -11.91
N SER A 391 -7.01 -15.54 -12.69
CA SER A 391 -6.85 -14.30 -13.49
C SER A 391 -7.92 -14.22 -14.57
#